data_3bef4f69f9bbf3ac32e20bb517d81739
#
_entry.id   3bef4f69f9bbf3ac32e20bb517d81739
#
_cell.length_a   1.000
_cell.length_b   1.000
_cell.length_c   1.000
_cell.angle_alpha   90.00
_cell.angle_beta   90.00
_cell.angle_gamma   90.00
#
_symmetry.space_group_name_H-M   'P 1'
#
loop_
_entity.id
_entity.type
_entity.pdbx_description
1 polymer ?
#
loop_
_entity_poly.entity_id
_entity_poly.type
_entity_poly.pdbx_seq_one_letter_code
_entity_poly.pdbx_strand_id
1 'polypeptide(L)'
;MEKRNSVDTFIKKNQNFEEKVIVRRTSDLLLTSKQNKGLKYLNNQKNSKELLKSPSKNKIKGLINSNTILENEFKQAAPNLNKAFKDFSFIQFQNESYRDYMEDRFSILMNFPNDDNDKAIFAIFDGHGGSSISEYLCENFISVFLKYYQKYEKQNIEKILQKCFSTLNDEIKKISKSDEMGSTATIIFLTKETNQLLGSKKIIYCANVGDTNCELFSKNNCKRLTYEHRCSDSIEENRIKKNNGNIINGRIGGRMEISRSFGDFRLKDYGLICEPSINKMSINFNEKYLLILATDGIWDFVSEEEMFFITMNNNDSMEICKLIVDKAKENGSTDNMTCIIINL
;
A
#
# COMPACT_ATOMS: atom_id res chain seq x y z
N MET A 1 -33.86 27.22 -1.94
CA MET A 1 -32.56 27.84 -2.25
C MET A 1 -31.53 26.73 -2.25
N GLU A 2 -31.31 26.17 -3.42
CA GLU A 2 -30.32 25.10 -3.63
C GLU A 2 -28.94 25.72 -3.75
N LYS A 3 -28.03 25.36 -2.84
CA LYS A 3 -26.61 25.67 -3.00
C LYS A 3 -26.02 24.62 -3.91
N ARG A 4 -25.69 25.00 -5.15
CA ARG A 4 -24.85 24.21 -6.04
C ARG A 4 -23.42 24.19 -5.51
N ASN A 5 -22.92 23.02 -5.18
CA ASN A 5 -21.51 22.80 -4.89
C ASN A 5 -20.71 22.94 -6.19
N SER A 6 -19.85 23.93 -6.27
CA SER A 6 -18.92 24.08 -7.38
C SER A 6 -17.71 23.15 -7.13
N VAL A 7 -17.50 22.26 -8.07
CA VAL A 7 -16.31 21.40 -8.10
C VAL A 7 -15.27 22.13 -8.94
N ASP A 8 -14.24 22.67 -8.31
CA ASP A 8 -13.14 23.29 -9.03
C ASP A 8 -12.13 22.22 -9.46
N THR A 9 -12.05 22.06 -10.78
CA THR A 9 -11.09 21.16 -11.43
C THR A 9 -9.81 21.93 -11.75
N PHE A 10 -8.71 21.65 -11.07
CA PHE A 10 -7.40 22.21 -11.41
C PHE A 10 -6.70 21.31 -12.44
N ILE A 11 -6.58 21.83 -13.65
CA ILE A 11 -5.75 21.23 -14.71
C ILE A 11 -4.42 22.00 -14.72
N LYS A 12 -3.33 21.35 -14.30
CA LYS A 12 -1.97 21.87 -14.56
C LYS A 12 -1.50 21.37 -15.93
N LYS A 13 -1.44 22.25 -16.89
CA LYS A 13 -0.71 22.03 -18.15
C LYS A 13 0.77 22.28 -17.94
N ASN A 14 1.60 21.28 -18.13
CA ASN A 14 3.04 21.48 -18.36
C ASN A 14 3.28 21.42 -19.87
N GLN A 15 3.95 22.45 -20.43
CA GLN A 15 4.04 22.70 -21.88
C GLN A 15 4.81 21.64 -22.69
N ASN A 16 5.30 20.55 -22.12
CA ASN A 16 6.01 19.51 -22.86
C ASN A 16 5.52 18.07 -22.65
N PHE A 17 4.46 17.84 -21.86
CA PHE A 17 3.80 16.55 -21.74
C PHE A 17 2.36 16.75 -21.29
N GLU A 18 1.38 16.26 -22.07
CA GLU A 18 -0.02 16.29 -21.68
C GLU A 18 -0.30 15.19 -20.64
N GLU A 19 -0.11 15.49 -19.38
CA GLU A 19 -0.57 14.64 -18.28
C GLU A 19 -1.89 15.20 -17.74
N LYS A 20 -2.99 14.52 -17.97
CA LYS A 20 -4.28 14.83 -17.34
C LYS A 20 -4.43 13.99 -16.08
N VAL A 21 -4.03 14.53 -14.94
CA VAL A 21 -4.43 13.98 -13.62
C VAL A 21 -5.63 14.82 -13.15
N ILE A 22 -6.81 14.18 -13.07
CA ILE A 22 -8.01 14.86 -12.57
C ILE A 22 -8.04 14.66 -11.05
N VAL A 23 -7.77 15.74 -10.33
CA VAL A 23 -7.93 15.80 -8.86
C VAL A 23 -9.22 16.56 -8.57
N ARG A 24 -10.22 15.93 -7.96
CA ARG A 24 -11.39 16.64 -7.46
C ARG A 24 -11.19 16.99 -5.99
N ARG A 25 -11.27 18.27 -5.64
CA ARG A 25 -11.39 18.75 -4.26
C ARG A 25 -12.85 19.03 -3.97
N THR A 26 -13.36 18.51 -2.86
CA THR A 26 -14.55 19.05 -2.22
C THR A 26 -14.10 20.12 -1.24
N SER A 27 -14.39 21.39 -1.52
CA SER A 27 -14.27 22.46 -0.55
C SER A 27 -15.47 22.38 0.40
N ASP A 28 -15.19 22.43 1.69
CA ASP A 28 -16.06 22.57 2.85
C ASP A 28 -16.14 21.34 3.77
N LEU A 29 -15.05 21.10 4.48
CA LEU A 29 -15.12 20.46 5.77
C LEU A 29 -14.44 21.34 6.81
N LEU A 30 -15.26 21.91 7.66
CA LEU A 30 -14.86 22.59 8.88
C LEU A 30 -14.05 21.63 9.76
N LEU A 31 -12.75 21.87 9.87
CA LEU A 31 -11.87 21.19 10.82
C LEU A 31 -12.41 21.42 12.24
N THR A 32 -12.91 20.37 12.86
CA THR A 32 -13.28 20.42 14.27
C THR A 32 -12.04 20.52 15.15
N SER A 33 -12.16 21.17 16.30
CA SER A 33 -11.07 21.52 17.22
C SER A 33 -10.25 20.35 17.76
N LYS A 34 -10.65 19.10 17.51
CA LYS A 34 -9.93 17.88 17.92
C LYS A 34 -8.78 17.49 17.00
N GLN A 35 -8.82 17.84 15.71
CA GLN A 35 -7.76 17.52 14.74
C GLN A 35 -6.50 18.38 14.89
N ASN A 36 -6.63 19.55 15.53
CA ASN A 36 -5.48 20.46 15.76
C ASN A 36 -4.46 19.97 16.81
N LYS A 37 -4.74 18.93 17.58
CA LYS A 37 -3.78 18.41 18.58
C LYS A 37 -2.68 17.53 17.94
N GLY A 38 -2.96 16.84 16.86
CA GLY A 38 -1.96 16.04 16.14
C GLY A 38 -0.92 16.88 15.38
N LEU A 39 -1.35 17.99 14.79
CA LEU A 39 -0.46 18.89 14.03
C LEU A 39 0.57 19.64 14.91
N LYS A 40 0.29 19.86 16.20
CA LYS A 40 1.24 20.54 17.11
C LYS A 40 2.44 19.69 17.49
N TYR A 41 2.36 18.37 17.42
CA TYR A 41 3.48 17.48 17.75
C TYR A 41 4.55 17.40 16.65
N LEU A 42 4.17 17.61 15.39
CA LEU A 42 5.11 17.59 14.26
C LEU A 42 5.97 18.83 14.12
N ASN A 43 5.57 19.96 14.75
CA ASN A 43 6.32 21.23 14.65
C ASN A 43 7.47 21.37 15.65
N ASN A 44 7.59 20.51 16.65
CA ASN A 44 8.66 20.59 17.65
C ASN A 44 9.91 19.75 17.36
N GLN A 45 9.99 19.05 16.22
CA GLN A 45 11.18 18.31 15.80
C GLN A 45 12.04 19.03 14.76
N LYS A 46 12.10 20.36 14.80
CA LYS A 46 12.89 21.15 13.84
C LYS A 46 14.42 21.06 14.00
N ASN A 47 14.97 20.37 14.99
CA ASN A 47 16.39 20.43 15.29
C ASN A 47 17.23 19.16 15.03
N SER A 48 16.73 18.18 14.23
CA SER A 48 17.56 17.02 13.82
C SER A 48 17.69 16.88 12.29
N LYS A 49 17.77 18.02 11.57
CA LYS A 49 17.76 18.07 10.09
C LYS A 49 19.15 18.19 9.46
N GLU A 50 20.16 17.48 9.93
CA GLU A 50 21.46 17.52 9.26
C GLU A 50 22.07 16.18 8.84
N LEU A 51 21.30 15.16 8.59
CA LEU A 51 21.82 13.92 7.98
C LEU A 51 20.75 13.25 7.12
N LEU A 52 20.67 13.62 5.88
CA LEU A 52 20.08 12.96 4.72
C LEU A 52 19.28 13.97 3.87
N LYS A 53 19.94 14.57 2.88
CA LYS A 53 19.24 15.28 1.79
C LYS A 53 18.49 14.25 0.95
N SER A 54 17.27 13.89 1.39
CA SER A 54 16.30 13.25 0.51
C SER A 54 15.80 14.29 -0.49
N PRO A 55 15.49 13.93 -1.75
CA PRO A 55 14.81 14.85 -2.66
C PRO A 55 13.53 15.34 -1.97
N SER A 56 13.29 16.66 -2.02
CA SER A 56 12.12 17.24 -1.36
C SER A 56 10.86 16.54 -1.84
N LYS A 57 9.99 16.11 -0.93
CA LYS A 57 8.75 15.34 -1.17
C LYS A 57 7.90 15.89 -2.33
N ASN A 58 7.99 17.19 -2.63
CA ASN A 58 7.24 17.87 -3.69
C ASN A 58 7.82 17.72 -5.11
N LYS A 59 8.88 16.91 -5.32
CA LYS A 59 9.56 16.78 -6.62
C LYS A 59 9.39 15.42 -7.29
N ILE A 60 8.76 14.44 -6.64
CA ILE A 60 8.51 13.14 -7.25
C ILE A 60 7.24 13.24 -8.10
N LYS A 61 7.40 13.31 -9.42
CA LYS A 61 6.25 13.32 -10.35
C LYS A 61 5.52 11.98 -10.31
N GLY A 62 4.19 12.02 -10.35
CA GLY A 62 3.37 10.82 -10.37
C GLY A 62 3.25 10.07 -9.03
N LEU A 63 3.66 10.71 -7.91
CA LEU A 63 3.42 10.17 -6.57
C LEU A 63 2.01 10.54 -6.11
N ILE A 64 1.25 9.53 -5.74
CA ILE A 64 -0.06 9.63 -5.09
C ILE A 64 0.06 8.89 -3.76
N ASN A 65 -0.36 9.52 -2.68
CA ASN A 65 -0.45 8.86 -1.38
C ASN A 65 -1.65 9.37 -0.57
N SER A 66 -2.10 8.58 0.40
CA SER A 66 -3.28 8.87 1.19
C SER A 66 -3.17 10.12 2.06
N ASN A 67 -1.95 10.55 2.43
CA ASN A 67 -1.76 11.78 3.19
C ASN A 67 -1.97 13.05 2.36
N THR A 68 -2.06 12.92 1.02
CA THR A 68 -2.32 14.01 0.08
C THR A 68 -3.73 13.98 -0.49
N ILE A 69 -4.53 12.97 -0.14
CA ILE A 69 -5.89 12.75 -0.60
C ILE A 69 -6.82 12.90 0.61
N LEU A 70 -7.89 13.66 0.45
CA LEU A 70 -8.93 13.76 1.48
C LEU A 70 -9.71 12.44 1.55
N GLU A 71 -10.08 12.05 2.76
CA GLU A 71 -10.85 10.84 3.06
C GLU A 71 -12.09 10.73 2.15
N ASN A 72 -12.39 9.52 1.67
CA ASN A 72 -13.52 9.18 0.79
C ASN A 72 -13.41 9.68 -0.68
N GLU A 73 -12.25 9.92 -1.22
CA GLU A 73 -12.11 10.19 -2.66
C GLU A 73 -11.90 8.91 -3.48
N PHE A 74 -12.70 8.80 -4.54
CA PHE A 74 -12.57 7.77 -5.59
C PHE A 74 -11.72 8.33 -6.72
N LYS A 75 -10.71 7.60 -7.17
CA LYS A 75 -9.92 8.04 -8.33
C LYS A 75 -9.64 6.91 -9.30
N GLN A 76 -9.83 7.26 -10.56
CA GLN A 76 -9.35 6.50 -11.69
C GLN A 76 -8.26 7.32 -12.39
N ALA A 77 -7.08 6.73 -12.59
CA ALA A 77 -6.04 7.40 -13.37
C ALA A 77 -6.35 7.32 -14.85
N ALA A 78 -6.06 8.40 -15.57
CA ALA A 78 -6.22 8.46 -17.01
C ALA A 78 -5.41 7.35 -17.71
N PRO A 79 -5.97 6.63 -18.68
CA PRO A 79 -5.24 5.65 -19.46
C PRO A 79 -4.16 6.35 -20.31
N ASN A 80 -3.05 5.68 -20.56
CA ASN A 80 -2.03 5.93 -21.59
C ASN A 80 -0.68 6.56 -21.18
N LEU A 81 -0.31 6.65 -19.91
CA LEU A 81 1.01 7.20 -19.58
C LEU A 81 2.00 6.16 -19.02
N ASN A 82 1.55 5.02 -18.53
CA ASN A 82 2.42 3.99 -18.00
C ASN A 82 2.25 2.67 -18.78
N LYS A 83 3.36 2.07 -19.20
CA LYS A 83 3.36 0.82 -19.97
C LYS A 83 3.32 -0.43 -19.09
N ALA A 84 3.49 -0.28 -17.77
CA ALA A 84 3.46 -1.39 -16.82
C ALA A 84 2.04 -1.87 -16.53
N PHE A 85 1.03 -0.98 -16.64
CA PHE A 85 -0.38 -1.28 -16.39
C PHE A 85 -1.27 -0.47 -17.34
N LYS A 86 -2.54 -0.81 -17.46
CA LYS A 86 -3.53 -0.10 -18.29
C LYS A 86 -4.18 1.03 -17.52
N ASP A 87 -4.76 0.70 -16.39
CA ASP A 87 -5.43 1.60 -15.46
C ASP A 87 -5.36 1.05 -14.04
N PHE A 88 -5.72 1.85 -13.06
CA PHE A 88 -5.93 1.44 -11.68
C PHE A 88 -7.01 2.27 -11.03
N SER A 89 -7.61 1.72 -10.00
CA SER A 89 -8.57 2.40 -9.12
C SER A 89 -8.29 2.05 -7.68
N PHE A 90 -8.71 2.91 -6.76
CA PHE A 90 -8.63 2.62 -5.34
C PHE A 90 -9.82 3.19 -4.59
N ILE A 91 -10.11 2.56 -3.46
CA ILE A 91 -11.03 3.05 -2.43
C ILE A 91 -10.33 2.93 -1.10
N GLN A 92 -10.49 3.96 -0.28
CA GLN A 92 -10.14 3.97 1.11
C GLN A 92 -11.38 4.37 1.92
N PHE A 93 -11.83 3.51 2.82
CA PHE A 93 -13.06 3.68 3.58
C PHE A 93 -12.81 3.46 5.06
N GLN A 94 -13.04 4.50 5.87
CA GLN A 94 -12.78 4.49 7.31
C GLN A 94 -13.72 3.57 8.07
N ASN A 95 -14.95 3.37 7.59
CA ASN A 95 -16.01 2.64 8.31
C ASN A 95 -16.38 3.33 9.63
N GLU A 96 -16.72 4.62 9.55
CA GLU A 96 -16.93 5.54 10.69
C GLU A 96 -17.96 5.06 11.73
N SER A 97 -18.84 4.13 11.35
CA SER A 97 -19.78 3.51 12.30
C SER A 97 -19.08 2.62 13.33
N TYR A 98 -17.86 2.19 13.07
CA TYR A 98 -17.11 1.24 13.90
C TYR A 98 -15.71 1.72 14.28
N ARG A 99 -15.08 2.59 13.47
CA ARG A 99 -13.71 3.06 13.65
C ARG A 99 -13.68 4.58 13.80
N ASP A 100 -13.09 5.08 14.87
CA ASP A 100 -12.98 6.52 15.15
C ASP A 100 -12.02 7.24 14.18
N TYR A 101 -11.07 6.52 13.58
CA TYR A 101 -10.05 7.06 12.67
C TYR A 101 -9.57 6.01 11.66
N MET A 102 -8.97 6.51 10.58
CA MET A 102 -8.40 5.71 9.52
C MET A 102 -6.93 5.41 9.81
N GLU A 103 -6.57 4.14 10.02
CA GLU A 103 -5.19 3.69 10.23
C GLU A 103 -4.54 3.19 8.94
N ASP A 104 -5.33 2.75 7.97
CA ASP A 104 -4.82 2.35 6.65
C ASP A 104 -4.22 3.54 5.91
N ARG A 105 -3.15 3.27 5.16
CA ARG A 105 -2.51 4.22 4.24
C ARG A 105 -2.08 3.50 2.97
N PHE A 106 -1.91 4.27 1.91
CA PHE A 106 -1.33 3.78 0.67
C PHE A 106 -0.45 4.81 -0.01
N SER A 107 0.45 4.35 -0.88
CA SER A 107 1.22 5.21 -1.76
C SER A 107 1.43 4.56 -3.13
N ILE A 108 1.36 5.36 -4.19
CA ILE A 108 1.47 4.92 -5.58
C ILE A 108 2.47 5.82 -6.30
N LEU A 109 3.41 5.21 -7.01
CA LEU A 109 4.32 5.90 -7.93
C LEU A 109 4.12 5.34 -9.34
N MET A 110 3.64 6.17 -10.25
CA MET A 110 3.36 5.78 -11.64
C MET A 110 4.52 6.03 -12.60
N ASN A 111 5.32 7.08 -12.35
CA ASN A 111 6.36 7.51 -13.26
C ASN A 111 7.70 7.54 -12.53
N PHE A 112 8.57 6.62 -12.90
CA PHE A 112 9.92 6.58 -12.34
C PHE A 112 10.77 7.72 -12.88
N PRO A 113 11.57 8.38 -12.03
CA PRO A 113 12.50 9.40 -12.49
C PRO A 113 13.48 8.84 -13.52
N ASN A 114 13.61 9.52 -14.68
CA ASN A 114 14.52 9.18 -15.78
C ASN A 114 14.28 7.79 -16.38
N ASP A 115 13.05 7.32 -16.45
CA ASP A 115 12.70 6.01 -16.98
C ASP A 115 11.57 6.06 -18.02
N ASP A 116 11.43 5.01 -18.82
CA ASP A 116 10.55 4.92 -20.00
C ASP A 116 9.06 4.67 -19.66
N ASN A 117 8.57 5.08 -18.51
CA ASN A 117 7.19 4.86 -18.05
C ASN A 117 6.75 3.38 -18.10
N ASP A 118 7.66 2.44 -17.86
CA ASP A 118 7.38 1.01 -17.82
C ASP A 118 7.45 0.41 -16.41
N LYS A 119 7.46 1.27 -15.38
CA LYS A 119 7.54 0.88 -13.98
C LYS A 119 6.50 1.60 -13.13
N ALA A 120 6.02 0.92 -12.11
CA ALA A 120 5.13 1.48 -11.10
C ALA A 120 5.33 0.81 -9.75
N ILE A 121 5.01 1.52 -8.68
CA ILE A 121 4.91 0.99 -7.31
C ILE A 121 3.51 1.25 -6.80
N PHE A 122 2.92 0.24 -6.19
CA PHE A 122 1.70 0.32 -5.40
C PHE A 122 1.99 -0.26 -4.02
N ALA A 123 1.60 0.46 -2.99
CA ALA A 123 1.86 0.07 -1.61
C ALA A 123 0.63 0.32 -0.74
N ILE A 124 0.28 -0.63 0.11
CA ILE A 124 -0.73 -0.50 1.16
C ILE A 124 -0.07 -0.77 2.50
N PHE A 125 -0.46 0.00 3.51
CA PHE A 125 0.01 -0.05 4.89
C PHE A 125 -1.21 -0.04 5.81
N ASP A 126 -1.51 -1.17 6.42
CA ASP A 126 -2.58 -1.33 7.40
C ASP A 126 -1.98 -1.07 8.79
N GLY A 127 -2.37 0.05 9.38
CA GLY A 127 -1.85 0.50 10.67
C GLY A 127 -2.64 -0.03 11.84
N HIS A 128 -1.96 -0.29 12.96
CA HIS A 128 -2.61 -0.68 14.20
C HIS A 128 -2.00 -0.02 15.43
N GLY A 129 -2.82 0.18 16.46
CA GLY A 129 -2.43 0.89 17.67
C GLY A 129 -2.26 2.40 17.47
N GLY A 130 -2.62 2.92 16.30
CA GLY A 130 -2.50 4.29 15.85
C GLY A 130 -1.92 4.41 14.45
N SER A 131 -2.24 5.49 13.73
CA SER A 131 -1.87 5.70 12.32
C SER A 131 -0.42 6.13 12.08
N SER A 132 0.35 6.46 13.13
CA SER A 132 1.66 7.13 12.97
C SER A 132 2.67 6.30 12.17
N ILE A 133 2.63 4.97 12.27
CA ILE A 133 3.57 4.09 11.55
C ILE A 133 3.15 3.94 10.09
N SER A 134 1.88 3.69 9.81
CA SER A 134 1.36 3.62 8.43
C SER A 134 1.52 4.96 7.70
N GLU A 135 1.31 6.11 8.38
CA GLU A 135 1.59 7.44 7.85
C GLU A 135 3.07 7.64 7.50
N TYR A 136 3.96 7.24 8.41
CA TYR A 136 5.39 7.32 8.16
C TYR A 136 5.81 6.49 6.94
N LEU A 137 5.31 5.26 6.83
CA LEU A 137 5.58 4.37 5.70
C LEU A 137 5.04 4.97 4.40
N CYS A 138 3.79 5.42 4.40
CA CYS A 138 3.14 6.09 3.27
C CYS A 138 3.96 7.26 2.73
N GLU A 139 4.55 8.06 3.61
CA GLU A 139 5.34 9.21 3.24
C GLU A 139 6.77 8.88 2.78
N ASN A 140 7.37 7.81 3.30
CA ASN A 140 8.81 7.61 3.15
C ASN A 140 9.19 6.40 2.29
N PHE A 141 8.31 5.39 2.13
CA PHE A 141 8.62 4.16 1.41
C PHE A 141 9.15 4.43 -0.01
N ILE A 142 8.43 5.22 -0.80
CA ILE A 142 8.80 5.52 -2.20
C ILE A 142 10.17 6.20 -2.28
N SER A 143 10.44 7.17 -1.40
CA SER A 143 11.71 7.89 -1.41
C SER A 143 12.90 6.99 -1.04
N VAL A 144 12.72 6.10 -0.07
CA VAL A 144 13.73 5.11 0.34
C VAL A 144 13.94 4.07 -0.77
N PHE A 145 12.86 3.59 -1.41
CA PHE A 145 12.97 2.69 -2.55
C PHE A 145 13.76 3.32 -3.70
N LEU A 146 13.42 4.53 -4.12
CA LEU A 146 14.11 5.23 -5.21
C LEU A 146 15.59 5.45 -4.90
N LYS A 147 15.94 5.77 -3.65
CA LYS A 147 17.33 5.90 -3.20
C LYS A 147 18.12 4.61 -3.42
N TYR A 148 17.58 3.47 -3.00
CA TYR A 148 18.25 2.18 -3.18
C TYR A 148 18.22 1.70 -4.62
N TYR A 149 17.13 1.95 -5.36
CA TYR A 149 17.01 1.63 -6.77
C TYR A 149 18.07 2.33 -7.62
N GLN A 150 18.34 3.61 -7.36
CA GLN A 150 19.44 4.34 -8.00
C GLN A 150 20.81 3.83 -7.56
N LYS A 151 20.99 3.58 -6.25
CA LYS A 151 22.29 3.15 -5.70
C LYS A 151 22.75 1.79 -6.23
N TYR A 152 21.83 0.86 -6.43
CA TYR A 152 22.13 -0.50 -6.90
C TYR A 152 21.93 -0.68 -8.41
N GLU A 153 21.95 0.42 -9.19
CA GLU A 153 21.85 0.42 -10.65
C GLU A 153 20.71 -0.47 -11.19
N LYS A 154 19.59 -0.45 -10.49
CA LYS A 154 18.39 -1.23 -10.84
C LYS A 154 18.55 -2.77 -10.75
N GLN A 155 19.66 -3.25 -10.18
CA GLN A 155 19.90 -4.67 -10.00
C GLN A 155 19.26 -5.21 -8.74
N ASN A 156 18.81 -6.46 -8.81
CA ASN A 156 18.28 -7.22 -7.68
C ASN A 156 17.21 -6.48 -6.84
N ILE A 157 16.03 -6.37 -7.42
CA ILE A 157 14.86 -5.72 -6.79
C ILE A 157 14.53 -6.33 -5.43
N GLU A 158 14.70 -7.64 -5.26
CA GLU A 158 14.43 -8.32 -3.99
C GLU A 158 15.33 -7.77 -2.86
N LYS A 159 16.63 -7.60 -3.13
CA LYS A 159 17.55 -6.98 -2.16
C LYS A 159 17.22 -5.51 -1.88
N ILE A 160 16.74 -4.78 -2.88
CA ILE A 160 16.29 -3.39 -2.70
C ILE A 160 15.09 -3.36 -1.77
N LEU A 161 14.09 -4.22 -2.00
CA LEU A 161 12.91 -4.32 -1.15
C LEU A 161 13.29 -4.70 0.29
N GLN A 162 14.12 -5.74 0.49
CA GLN A 162 14.63 -6.12 1.83
C GLN A 162 15.31 -4.95 2.54
N LYS A 163 16.15 -4.19 1.82
CA LYS A 163 16.83 -3.01 2.36
C LYS A 163 15.86 -1.89 2.72
N CYS A 164 14.80 -1.67 1.93
CA CYS A 164 13.76 -0.70 2.25
C CYS A 164 13.06 -1.03 3.57
N PHE A 165 12.62 -2.29 3.73
CA PHE A 165 11.96 -2.74 4.94
C PHE A 165 12.85 -2.59 6.17
N SER A 166 14.10 -3.09 6.11
CA SER A 166 15.05 -2.94 7.21
C SER A 166 15.31 -1.47 7.57
N THR A 167 15.60 -0.63 6.56
CA THR A 167 15.91 0.78 6.80
C THR A 167 14.75 1.55 7.41
N LEU A 168 13.54 1.36 6.87
CA LEU A 168 12.34 2.04 7.39
C LEU A 168 12.00 1.57 8.80
N ASN A 169 12.13 0.27 9.10
CA ASN A 169 11.90 -0.24 10.45
C ASN A 169 12.90 0.34 11.46
N ASP A 170 14.18 0.52 11.07
CA ASP A 170 15.19 1.16 11.92
C ASP A 170 14.90 2.66 12.14
N GLU A 171 14.35 3.35 11.12
CA GLU A 171 13.95 4.75 11.23
C GLU A 171 12.71 4.92 12.11
N ILE A 172 11.73 4.01 12.01
CA ILE A 172 10.51 3.97 12.82
C ILE A 172 10.81 3.86 14.31
N LYS A 173 11.90 3.20 14.70
CA LYS A 173 12.33 3.10 16.10
C LYS A 173 12.46 4.44 16.81
N LYS A 174 12.62 5.53 16.06
CA LYS A 174 12.74 6.91 16.58
C LYS A 174 11.38 7.61 16.75
N ILE A 175 10.29 6.98 16.31
CA ILE A 175 8.94 7.52 16.42
C ILE A 175 8.42 7.21 17.83
N SER A 176 7.81 8.20 18.48
CA SER A 176 7.16 8.00 19.78
C SER A 176 6.09 6.92 19.71
N LYS A 177 6.06 6.04 20.71
CA LYS A 177 5.12 4.90 20.81
C LYS A 177 5.29 3.81 19.75
N SER A 178 6.37 3.78 18.97
CA SER A 178 6.65 2.69 18.01
C SER A 178 6.76 1.31 18.67
N ASP A 179 6.87 1.25 20.00
CA ASP A 179 6.83 0.02 20.77
C ASP A 179 5.44 -0.64 20.81
N GLU A 180 4.38 0.16 20.68
CA GLU A 180 2.97 -0.24 20.83
C GLU A 180 2.15 -0.04 19.54
N MET A 181 2.75 0.58 18.53
CA MET A 181 2.12 0.89 17.25
C MET A 181 2.89 0.19 16.15
N GLY A 182 2.16 -0.31 15.17
CA GLY A 182 2.77 -0.96 14.03
C GLY A 182 1.99 -0.77 12.75
N SER A 183 2.47 -1.43 11.70
CA SER A 183 1.79 -1.50 10.42
C SER A 183 2.20 -2.75 9.66
N THR A 184 1.25 -3.39 9.01
CA THR A 184 1.53 -4.29 7.90
C THR A 184 2.04 -3.51 6.70
N ALA A 185 2.53 -4.19 5.69
CA ALA A 185 2.82 -3.58 4.39
C ALA A 185 2.74 -4.62 3.28
N THR A 186 2.10 -4.25 2.17
CA THR A 186 2.16 -5.00 0.91
C THR A 186 2.54 -4.06 -0.22
N ILE A 187 3.64 -4.40 -0.89
CA ILE A 187 4.28 -3.58 -1.92
C ILE A 187 4.28 -4.35 -3.23
N ILE A 188 3.75 -3.74 -4.27
CA ILE A 188 3.86 -4.23 -5.65
C ILE A 188 4.79 -3.31 -6.42
N PHE A 189 5.85 -3.89 -6.99
CA PHE A 189 6.68 -3.22 -7.98
C PHE A 189 6.47 -3.89 -9.33
N LEU A 190 5.94 -3.12 -10.27
CA LEU A 190 5.73 -3.53 -11.66
C LEU A 190 6.89 -3.04 -12.51
N THR A 191 7.37 -3.91 -13.41
CA THR A 191 8.38 -3.56 -14.41
C THR A 191 8.23 -4.43 -15.65
N LYS A 192 9.00 -4.13 -16.69
CA LYS A 192 9.06 -4.87 -17.93
C LYS A 192 10.46 -5.47 -18.10
N GLU A 193 10.53 -6.74 -18.42
CA GLU A 193 11.74 -7.38 -18.93
C GLU A 193 11.60 -7.62 -20.43
N THR A 194 12.61 -7.24 -21.21
CA THR A 194 12.65 -7.49 -22.66
C THR A 194 13.78 -8.47 -22.95
N ASN A 195 13.42 -9.63 -23.45
CA ASN A 195 14.37 -10.61 -23.94
C ASN A 195 14.34 -10.61 -25.48
N GLN A 196 15.51 -10.54 -26.12
CA GLN A 196 15.61 -10.46 -27.59
C GLN A 196 14.98 -11.68 -28.29
N LEU A 197 15.02 -12.86 -27.67
CA LEU A 197 14.51 -14.12 -28.25
C LEU A 197 13.07 -14.43 -27.81
N LEU A 198 12.70 -14.10 -26.58
CA LEU A 198 11.42 -14.49 -25.96
C LEU A 198 10.38 -13.36 -25.93
N GLY A 199 10.74 -12.18 -26.44
CA GLY A 199 9.87 -11.00 -26.37
C GLY A 199 9.87 -10.31 -25.01
N SER A 200 8.86 -9.48 -24.79
CA SER A 200 8.72 -8.72 -23.55
C SER A 200 7.73 -9.39 -22.60
N LYS A 201 8.03 -9.37 -21.31
CA LYS A 201 7.14 -9.83 -20.23
C LYS A 201 6.98 -8.73 -19.19
N LYS A 202 5.82 -8.67 -18.58
CA LYS A 202 5.63 -7.89 -17.34
C LYS A 202 6.12 -8.69 -16.16
N ILE A 203 6.85 -8.04 -15.27
CA ILE A 203 7.36 -8.64 -14.03
C ILE A 203 6.70 -7.94 -12.86
N ILE A 204 6.16 -8.74 -11.97
CA ILE A 204 5.53 -8.33 -10.72
C ILE A 204 6.44 -8.79 -9.59
N TYR A 205 6.92 -7.87 -8.78
CA TYR A 205 7.51 -8.18 -7.48
C TYR A 205 6.48 -7.81 -6.42
N CYS A 206 6.16 -8.77 -5.56
CA CYS A 206 5.27 -8.57 -4.42
C CYS A 206 6.07 -8.82 -3.13
N ALA A 207 6.16 -7.81 -2.26
CA ALA A 207 6.82 -7.93 -0.97
C ALA A 207 5.83 -7.58 0.13
N ASN A 208 5.69 -8.45 1.15
CA ASN A 208 4.75 -8.18 2.25
C ASN A 208 5.28 -8.56 3.63
N VAL A 209 4.77 -7.88 4.64
CA VAL A 209 4.78 -8.26 6.07
C VAL A 209 3.36 -8.09 6.62
N GLY A 210 2.91 -9.06 7.42
CA GLY A 210 1.56 -9.09 7.97
C GLY A 210 0.57 -9.83 7.08
N ASP A 211 -0.69 -9.42 7.14
CA ASP A 211 -1.87 -10.07 6.54
C ASP A 211 -2.63 -9.19 5.54
N THR A 212 -2.13 -8.00 5.23
CA THR A 212 -2.54 -7.29 4.02
C THR A 212 -2.12 -8.09 2.80
N ASN A 213 -3.05 -8.38 1.89
CA ASN A 213 -2.84 -9.34 0.82
C ASN A 213 -2.90 -8.74 -0.59
N CYS A 214 -2.31 -9.49 -1.53
CA CYS A 214 -2.38 -9.23 -2.96
C CYS A 214 -2.65 -10.50 -3.74
N GLU A 215 -3.65 -10.47 -4.61
CA GLU A 215 -3.99 -11.58 -5.51
C GLU A 215 -4.03 -11.13 -6.97
N LEU A 216 -3.60 -12.04 -7.85
CA LEU A 216 -3.64 -11.88 -9.29
C LEU A 216 -4.79 -12.71 -9.88
N PHE A 217 -5.73 -12.04 -10.50
CA PHE A 217 -6.88 -12.63 -11.18
C PHE A 217 -6.66 -12.67 -12.68
N SER A 218 -6.97 -13.80 -13.28
CA SER A 218 -7.04 -14.02 -14.72
C SER A 218 -8.38 -14.64 -15.10
N LYS A 219 -8.66 -14.83 -16.38
CA LYS A 219 -9.95 -15.35 -16.85
C LYS A 219 -10.40 -16.64 -16.16
N ASN A 220 -9.48 -17.54 -15.79
CA ASN A 220 -9.80 -18.89 -15.33
C ASN A 220 -9.16 -19.22 -13.97
N ASN A 221 -8.43 -18.31 -13.37
CA ASN A 221 -7.65 -18.60 -12.15
C ASN A 221 -7.39 -17.35 -11.36
N CYS A 222 -7.29 -17.50 -10.03
CA CYS A 222 -6.69 -16.51 -9.15
C CYS A 222 -5.43 -17.09 -8.50
N LYS A 223 -4.50 -16.24 -8.13
CA LYS A 223 -3.26 -16.64 -7.49
C LYS A 223 -2.86 -15.59 -6.47
N ARG A 224 -2.77 -16.00 -5.20
CA ARG A 224 -2.21 -15.18 -4.14
C ARG A 224 -0.72 -14.95 -4.36
N LEU A 225 -0.30 -13.70 -4.32
CA LEU A 225 1.10 -13.30 -4.48
C LEU A 225 1.79 -13.03 -3.15
N THR A 226 1.03 -12.74 -2.10
CA THR A 226 1.50 -12.55 -0.74
C THR A 226 1.58 -13.86 0.02
N TYR A 227 2.40 -13.89 1.05
CA TYR A 227 2.39 -14.90 2.09
C TYR A 227 1.87 -14.26 3.38
N GLU A 228 0.77 -14.76 3.90
CA GLU A 228 0.13 -14.21 5.09
C GLU A 228 0.90 -14.61 6.35
N HIS A 229 1.35 -13.63 7.12
CA HIS A 229 2.21 -13.86 8.27
C HIS A 229 1.37 -13.88 9.55
N ARG A 230 0.71 -15.00 9.82
CA ARG A 230 -0.05 -15.22 11.07
C ARG A 230 0.67 -16.20 12.00
N CYS A 231 0.52 -16.00 13.32
CA CYS A 231 1.09 -16.90 14.33
C CYS A 231 0.52 -18.32 14.28
N SER A 232 -0.65 -18.51 13.66
CA SER A 232 -1.28 -19.80 13.42
C SER A 232 -0.68 -20.57 12.24
N ASP A 233 0.10 -19.90 11.36
CA ASP A 233 0.79 -20.57 10.28
C ASP A 233 1.99 -21.36 10.80
N SER A 234 2.10 -22.62 10.36
CA SER A 234 3.10 -23.54 10.87
C SER A 234 4.55 -23.14 10.57
N ILE A 235 4.81 -22.43 9.46
CA ILE A 235 6.15 -21.95 9.10
C ILE A 235 6.54 -20.80 10.02
N GLU A 236 5.63 -19.86 10.24
CA GLU A 236 5.84 -18.71 11.14
C GLU A 236 5.94 -19.17 12.61
N GLU A 237 5.08 -20.09 13.04
CA GLU A 237 5.14 -20.68 14.37
C GLU A 237 6.50 -21.35 14.63
N ASN A 238 6.96 -22.18 13.67
CA ASN A 238 8.27 -22.82 13.76
C ASN A 238 9.43 -21.82 13.76
N ARG A 239 9.36 -20.76 12.94
CA ARG A 239 10.34 -19.67 12.92
C ARG A 239 10.43 -18.99 14.29
N ILE A 240 9.29 -18.64 14.87
CA ILE A 240 9.21 -17.97 16.18
C ILE A 240 9.79 -18.86 17.27
N LYS A 241 9.36 -20.11 17.35
CA LYS A 241 9.86 -21.08 18.35
C LYS A 241 11.36 -21.33 18.23
N LYS A 242 11.87 -21.51 16.99
CA LYS A 242 13.30 -21.73 16.72
C LYS A 242 14.18 -20.55 17.16
N ASN A 243 13.64 -19.34 17.18
CA ASN A 243 14.34 -18.14 17.61
C ASN A 243 14.01 -17.75 19.07
N ASN A 244 13.59 -18.72 19.89
CA ASN A 244 13.22 -18.53 21.29
C ASN A 244 12.07 -17.51 21.52
N GLY A 245 11.26 -17.26 20.51
CA GLY A 245 10.07 -16.45 20.65
C GLY A 245 8.92 -17.20 21.32
N ASN A 246 7.85 -16.49 21.64
CA ASN A 246 6.74 -17.03 22.42
C ASN A 246 5.39 -16.71 21.77
N ILE A 247 4.58 -17.78 21.57
CA ILE A 247 3.18 -17.70 21.11
C ILE A 247 2.30 -18.22 22.23
N ILE A 248 1.32 -17.41 22.64
CA ILE A 248 0.34 -17.74 23.67
C ILE A 248 -1.06 -17.58 23.03
N ASN A 249 -1.85 -18.64 23.04
CA ASN A 249 -3.20 -18.65 22.46
C ASN A 249 -3.25 -18.14 20.99
N GLY A 250 -2.29 -18.56 20.16
CA GLY A 250 -2.22 -18.15 18.75
C GLY A 250 -1.73 -16.72 18.53
N ARG A 251 -1.22 -16.05 19.57
CA ARG A 251 -0.77 -14.65 19.52
C ARG A 251 0.67 -14.52 19.97
N ILE A 252 1.47 -13.77 19.25
CA ILE A 252 2.84 -13.46 19.63
C ILE A 252 2.86 -12.62 20.92
N GLY A 253 3.62 -13.07 21.93
CA GLY A 253 3.59 -12.45 23.25
C GLY A 253 2.19 -12.40 23.90
N GLY A 254 1.23 -13.23 23.43
CA GLY A 254 -0.15 -13.22 23.88
C GLY A 254 -0.97 -12.01 23.42
N ARG A 255 -0.52 -11.22 22.45
CA ARG A 255 -1.12 -9.92 22.08
C ARG A 255 -1.57 -9.85 20.63
N MET A 256 -0.75 -10.24 19.66
CA MET A 256 -0.97 -10.00 18.24
C MET A 256 -1.01 -11.30 17.44
N GLU A 257 -1.92 -11.42 16.50
CA GLU A 257 -2.09 -12.58 15.63
C GLU A 257 -1.08 -12.62 14.50
N ILE A 258 -0.69 -11.44 13.97
CA ILE A 258 0.34 -11.35 12.93
C ILE A 258 1.74 -11.56 13.53
N SER A 259 2.60 -12.20 12.77
CA SER A 259 3.96 -12.56 13.17
C SER A 259 5.04 -11.67 12.55
N ARG A 260 4.63 -10.75 11.65
CA ARG A 260 5.51 -9.77 11.02
C ARG A 260 4.81 -8.43 10.83
N SER A 261 5.51 -7.34 11.19
CA SER A 261 5.05 -5.96 11.01
C SER A 261 6.22 -4.98 11.08
N PHE A 262 5.99 -3.76 10.63
CA PHE A 262 6.78 -2.58 11.01
C PHE A 262 6.39 -2.12 12.41
N GLY A 263 7.33 -1.51 13.15
CA GLY A 263 7.05 -1.07 14.52
C GLY A 263 6.92 -2.21 15.51
N ASP A 264 5.99 -2.10 16.46
CA ASP A 264 5.71 -3.11 17.49
C ASP A 264 6.97 -3.59 18.23
N PHE A 265 7.89 -2.68 18.54
CA PHE A 265 9.21 -3.07 19.02
C PHE A 265 9.16 -3.85 20.33
N ARG A 266 8.12 -3.67 21.16
CA ARG A 266 7.88 -4.48 22.35
C ARG A 266 7.67 -5.96 22.05
N LEU A 267 7.22 -6.33 20.84
CA LEU A 267 6.96 -7.71 20.44
C LEU A 267 8.16 -8.35 19.71
N LYS A 268 9.19 -7.59 19.35
CA LYS A 268 10.37 -8.12 18.67
C LYS A 268 11.11 -9.17 19.52
N ASP A 269 11.15 -8.99 20.85
CA ASP A 269 11.75 -9.96 21.76
C ASP A 269 10.94 -11.27 21.86
N TYR A 270 9.67 -11.24 21.46
CA TYR A 270 8.82 -12.44 21.38
C TYR A 270 8.88 -13.13 20.01
N GLY A 271 9.68 -12.63 19.07
CA GLY A 271 9.89 -13.23 17.75
C GLY A 271 9.17 -12.55 16.60
N LEU A 272 8.54 -11.37 16.81
CA LEU A 272 8.02 -10.52 15.72
C LEU A 272 9.19 -9.99 14.88
N ILE A 273 9.07 -10.01 13.56
CA ILE A 273 10.10 -9.48 12.67
C ILE A 273 9.48 -8.54 11.61
N CYS A 274 10.34 -7.82 10.90
CA CYS A 274 9.96 -6.95 9.78
C CYS A 274 10.63 -7.40 8.47
N GLU A 275 10.99 -8.68 8.37
CA GLU A 275 11.58 -9.23 7.15
C GLU A 275 10.46 -9.61 6.16
N PRO A 276 10.42 -9.03 4.94
CA PRO A 276 9.35 -9.30 4.01
C PRO A 276 9.48 -10.68 3.37
N SER A 277 8.34 -11.33 3.12
CA SER A 277 8.25 -12.34 2.08
C SER A 277 8.22 -11.66 0.73
N ILE A 278 8.98 -12.18 -0.25
CA ILE A 278 9.07 -11.58 -1.59
C ILE A 278 8.79 -12.65 -2.62
N ASN A 279 7.82 -12.37 -3.48
CA ASN A 279 7.45 -13.19 -4.62
C ASN A 279 7.75 -12.43 -5.92
N LYS A 280 8.37 -13.13 -6.89
CA LYS A 280 8.60 -12.62 -8.25
C LYS A 280 7.76 -13.44 -9.22
N MET A 281 6.95 -12.78 -10.03
CA MET A 281 6.12 -13.42 -11.04
C MET A 281 6.25 -12.72 -12.40
N SER A 282 6.30 -13.48 -13.48
CA SER A 282 6.23 -12.97 -14.85
C SER A 282 4.89 -13.31 -15.48
N ILE A 283 4.29 -12.34 -16.20
CA ILE A 283 3.04 -12.51 -16.93
C ILE A 283 3.19 -12.07 -18.38
N ASN A 284 2.34 -12.63 -19.25
CA ASN A 284 2.33 -12.31 -20.68
C ASN A 284 1.53 -11.04 -20.94
N PHE A 285 1.94 -10.24 -21.94
CA PHE A 285 1.23 -9.01 -22.32
C PHE A 285 -0.15 -9.26 -22.98
N ASN A 286 -0.37 -10.45 -23.52
CA ASN A 286 -1.53 -10.76 -24.35
C ASN A 286 -2.75 -11.25 -23.54
N GLU A 287 -2.60 -11.38 -22.23
CA GLU A 287 -3.66 -11.83 -21.34
C GLU A 287 -4.14 -10.68 -20.47
N LYS A 288 -5.43 -10.72 -20.10
CA LYS A 288 -6.02 -9.76 -19.16
C LYS A 288 -5.79 -10.25 -17.74
N TYR A 289 -5.15 -9.41 -16.93
CA TYR A 289 -4.93 -9.67 -15.51
C TYR A 289 -5.40 -8.48 -14.68
N LEU A 290 -5.93 -8.78 -13.51
CA LEU A 290 -6.22 -7.81 -12.46
C LEU A 290 -5.40 -8.17 -11.22
N LEU A 291 -4.68 -7.20 -10.68
CA LEU A 291 -4.10 -7.29 -9.33
C LEU A 291 -5.03 -6.60 -8.36
N ILE A 292 -5.36 -7.27 -7.26
CA ILE A 292 -6.13 -6.72 -6.16
C ILE A 292 -5.24 -6.69 -4.93
N LEU A 293 -4.99 -5.49 -4.41
CA LEU A 293 -4.35 -5.27 -3.12
C LEU A 293 -5.41 -4.76 -2.15
N ALA A 294 -5.52 -5.37 -0.98
CA ALA A 294 -6.45 -4.91 0.04
C ALA A 294 -5.98 -5.24 1.46
N THR A 295 -6.50 -4.50 2.44
CA THR A 295 -6.32 -4.76 3.86
C THR A 295 -7.23 -5.89 4.34
N ASP A 296 -7.02 -6.39 5.54
CA ASP A 296 -7.77 -7.49 6.14
C ASP A 296 -9.24 -7.16 6.37
N GLY A 297 -9.59 -5.86 6.55
CA GLY A 297 -10.97 -5.38 6.55
C GLY A 297 -11.77 -5.78 5.31
N ILE A 298 -11.08 -6.21 4.25
CA ILE A 298 -11.68 -6.78 3.03
C ILE A 298 -11.45 -8.29 2.96
N TRP A 299 -10.20 -8.77 3.08
CA TRP A 299 -9.85 -10.17 2.85
C TRP A 299 -10.49 -11.15 3.85
N ASP A 300 -10.70 -10.72 5.10
CA ASP A 300 -11.34 -11.54 6.11
C ASP A 300 -12.88 -11.64 5.92
N PHE A 301 -13.46 -10.81 5.05
CA PHE A 301 -14.90 -10.70 4.85
C PHE A 301 -15.40 -11.05 3.44
N VAL A 302 -14.53 -11.06 2.43
CA VAL A 302 -14.90 -11.40 1.04
C VAL A 302 -14.17 -12.66 0.63
N SER A 303 -14.92 -13.73 0.38
CA SER A 303 -14.34 -15.00 -0.03
C SER A 303 -13.68 -14.94 -1.41
N GLU A 304 -12.78 -15.90 -1.70
CA GLU A 304 -12.12 -16.00 -2.99
C GLU A 304 -13.13 -16.16 -4.14
N GLU A 305 -14.20 -16.91 -3.91
CA GLU A 305 -15.28 -17.11 -4.89
C GLU A 305 -16.03 -15.81 -5.17
N GLU A 306 -16.35 -15.02 -4.15
CA GLU A 306 -17.00 -13.73 -4.31
C GLU A 306 -16.10 -12.75 -5.05
N MET A 307 -14.80 -12.66 -4.66
CA MET A 307 -13.80 -11.87 -5.36
C MET A 307 -13.72 -12.24 -6.84
N PHE A 308 -13.62 -13.54 -7.13
CA PHE A 308 -13.55 -14.04 -8.50
C PHE A 308 -14.83 -13.70 -9.28
N PHE A 309 -16.01 -13.87 -8.68
CA PHE A 309 -17.27 -13.53 -9.30
C PHE A 309 -17.35 -12.03 -9.64
N ILE A 310 -16.98 -11.15 -8.70
CA ILE A 310 -17.00 -9.70 -8.92
C ILE A 310 -16.04 -9.33 -10.05
N THR A 311 -14.81 -9.85 -10.05
CA THR A 311 -13.78 -9.52 -11.04
C THR A 311 -14.09 -10.03 -12.44
N MET A 312 -14.75 -11.18 -12.56
CA MET A 312 -15.08 -11.78 -13.86
C MET A 312 -16.30 -11.16 -14.52
N ASN A 313 -17.23 -10.63 -13.74
CA ASN A 313 -18.48 -10.04 -14.26
C ASN A 313 -18.39 -8.53 -14.50
N ASN A 314 -17.28 -7.89 -14.14
CA ASN A 314 -17.08 -6.46 -14.30
C ASN A 314 -15.79 -6.14 -15.08
N ASN A 315 -15.78 -5.03 -15.81
CA ASN A 315 -14.63 -4.60 -16.61
C ASN A 315 -14.03 -3.27 -16.14
N ASP A 316 -14.77 -2.50 -15.38
CA ASP A 316 -14.34 -1.22 -14.84
C ASP A 316 -13.68 -1.42 -13.48
N SER A 317 -12.42 -0.99 -13.34
CA SER A 317 -11.65 -1.19 -12.10
C SER A 317 -12.23 -0.42 -10.91
N MET A 318 -12.89 0.71 -11.14
CA MET A 318 -13.56 1.48 -10.07
C MET A 318 -14.82 0.77 -9.59
N GLU A 319 -15.61 0.22 -10.51
CA GLU A 319 -16.81 -0.54 -10.17
C GLU A 319 -16.44 -1.81 -9.39
N ILE A 320 -15.40 -2.52 -9.83
CA ILE A 320 -14.87 -3.69 -9.09
C ILE A 320 -14.48 -3.28 -7.67
N CYS A 321 -13.75 -2.18 -7.51
CA CYS A 321 -13.34 -1.67 -6.20
C CYS A 321 -14.54 -1.40 -5.28
N LYS A 322 -15.60 -0.76 -5.79
CA LYS A 322 -16.82 -0.46 -5.04
C LYS A 322 -17.55 -1.74 -4.62
N LEU A 323 -17.75 -2.65 -5.56
CA LEU A 323 -18.44 -3.91 -5.29
C LEU A 323 -17.72 -4.74 -4.23
N ILE A 324 -16.39 -4.75 -4.22
CA ILE A 324 -15.58 -5.44 -3.20
C ILE A 324 -15.78 -4.80 -1.82
N VAL A 325 -15.67 -3.47 -1.71
CA VAL A 325 -15.86 -2.76 -0.44
C VAL A 325 -17.30 -2.90 0.07
N ASP A 326 -18.29 -2.77 -0.82
CA ASP A 326 -19.70 -2.94 -0.45
C ASP A 326 -19.98 -4.38 0.00
N LYS A 327 -19.36 -5.37 -0.66
CA LYS A 327 -19.45 -6.78 -0.25
C LYS A 327 -18.85 -7.04 1.12
N ALA A 328 -17.67 -6.46 1.43
CA ALA A 328 -17.08 -6.57 2.76
C ALA A 328 -18.00 -5.99 3.85
N LYS A 329 -18.65 -4.84 3.57
CA LYS A 329 -19.65 -4.25 4.48
C LYS A 329 -20.87 -5.16 4.66
N GLU A 330 -21.42 -5.70 3.56
CA GLU A 330 -22.56 -6.62 3.60
C GLU A 330 -22.24 -7.86 4.45
N ASN A 331 -21.01 -8.36 4.36
CA ASN A 331 -20.54 -9.51 5.11
C ASN A 331 -20.13 -9.15 6.56
N GLY A 332 -20.31 -7.89 6.98
CA GLY A 332 -20.18 -7.45 8.38
C GLY A 332 -18.80 -6.93 8.76
N SER A 333 -17.97 -6.49 7.81
CA SER A 333 -16.69 -5.85 8.15
C SER A 333 -16.89 -4.62 9.03
N THR A 334 -16.15 -4.59 10.12
CA THR A 334 -16.12 -3.47 11.09
C THR A 334 -14.80 -2.71 11.07
N ASP A 335 -13.92 -3.02 10.12
CA ASP A 335 -12.58 -2.43 10.04
C ASP A 335 -12.49 -1.29 9.03
N ASN A 336 -11.35 -0.60 9.04
CA ASN A 336 -10.91 0.20 7.93
C ASN A 336 -10.78 -0.70 6.68
N MET A 337 -11.09 -0.17 5.52
CA MET A 337 -11.03 -0.92 4.27
C MET A 337 -10.28 -0.12 3.21
N THR A 338 -9.18 -0.67 2.73
CA THR A 338 -8.43 -0.10 1.61
C THR A 338 -8.30 -1.15 0.51
N CYS A 339 -8.70 -0.78 -0.71
CA CYS A 339 -8.62 -1.62 -1.89
C CYS A 339 -7.96 -0.86 -3.04
N ILE A 340 -6.99 -1.50 -3.71
CA ILE A 340 -6.40 -1.02 -4.96
C ILE A 340 -6.57 -2.10 -6.01
N ILE A 341 -7.17 -1.74 -7.13
CA ILE A 341 -7.30 -2.59 -8.33
C ILE A 341 -6.34 -2.09 -9.39
N ILE A 342 -5.53 -2.96 -9.97
CA ILE A 342 -4.58 -2.64 -11.05
C ILE A 342 -4.89 -3.53 -12.24
N ASN A 343 -5.27 -2.91 -13.36
CA ASN A 343 -5.51 -3.60 -14.63
C ASN A 343 -4.18 -3.68 -15.41
N LEU A 344 -3.69 -4.88 -15.63
CA LEU A 344 -2.38 -5.13 -16.25
C LEU A 344 -2.46 -5.33 -17.77
#